data_9c3cb9c6b42309bb98edc61a8033f5f2
#
_entry.id   9c3cb9c6b42309bb98edc61a8033f5f2
#
_cell.length_a   1.000
_cell.length_b   1.000
_cell.length_c   1.000
_cell.angle_alpha   90.00
_cell.angle_beta   90.00
_cell.angle_gamma   90.00
#
_symmetry.space_group_name_H-M   'P 1'
#
loop_
_entity.id
_entity.type
_entity.pdbx_description
1 polymer ?
#
loop_
_entity_poly.entity_id
_entity_poly.type
_entity_poly.pdbx_seq_one_letter_code
_entity_poly.pdbx_strand_id
1 'polypeptide(L)'
;MATIITPEDGTDHKVDLFLAGGITNCPDWQTEVTHMLTRLDINIANPRRPYGLEKTGDEAARQIAWEHEMLERAAVTMFWFPAGATQPIALLELGRKMTQDRPLIVGTDPNYERSFDVRQQLWLE
;
A
#
# COMPACT_ATOMS: atom_id res chain seq x y z
N MET A 1 14.55 8.17 -13.19
CA MET A 1 13.89 6.85 -13.03
C MET A 1 13.40 6.69 -11.61
N ALA A 2 12.32 5.97 -11.44
CA ALA A 2 11.74 5.74 -10.12
C ALA A 2 12.70 4.97 -9.21
N THR A 3 12.76 5.36 -7.94
CA THR A 3 13.50 4.66 -6.88
C THR A 3 12.50 3.88 -6.04
N ILE A 4 12.73 2.57 -5.87
CA ILE A 4 11.85 1.71 -5.09
C ILE A 4 12.42 1.56 -3.69
N ILE A 5 11.61 1.93 -2.69
CA ILE A 5 11.96 1.82 -1.28
C ILE A 5 11.21 0.64 -0.70
N THR A 6 11.92 -0.28 -0.08
CA THR A 6 11.36 -1.49 0.52
C THR A 6 11.57 -1.46 2.04
N PRO A 7 10.92 -2.38 2.78
CA PRO A 7 11.13 -2.45 4.24
C PRO A 7 12.59 -2.64 4.67
N GLU A 8 13.44 -3.14 3.78
CA GLU A 8 14.87 -3.34 4.07
C GLU A 8 15.68 -2.05 3.96
N ASP A 9 15.13 -1.02 3.31
CA ASP A 9 15.82 0.26 3.10
C ASP A 9 15.66 1.25 4.27
N GLY A 10 14.89 0.88 5.31
CA GLY A 10 14.65 1.75 6.45
C GLY A 10 13.62 2.84 6.17
N THR A 11 13.56 3.83 7.05
CA THR A 11 12.50 4.86 7.05
C THR A 11 13.00 6.27 6.74
N ASP A 12 14.28 6.46 6.49
CA ASP A 12 14.87 7.79 6.27
C ASP A 12 14.89 8.14 4.79
N HIS A 13 13.70 8.20 4.18
CA HIS A 13 13.54 8.51 2.77
C HIS A 13 12.33 9.41 2.56
N LYS A 14 12.44 10.31 1.57
CA LYS A 14 11.27 10.99 1.04
C LYS A 14 10.42 9.96 0.29
N VAL A 15 9.13 9.96 0.51
CA VAL A 15 8.18 9.06 -0.16
C VAL A 15 7.19 9.87 -0.97
N ASP A 16 7.21 9.71 -2.28
CA ASP A 16 6.26 10.37 -3.17
C ASP A 16 4.98 9.55 -3.30
N LEU A 17 5.10 8.24 -3.39
CA LEU A 17 3.97 7.33 -3.55
C LEU A 17 4.17 6.09 -2.68
N PHE A 18 3.14 5.72 -1.92
CA PHE A 18 3.10 4.44 -1.21
C PHE A 18 2.06 3.52 -1.82
N LEU A 19 2.44 2.27 -2.08
CA LEU A 19 1.57 1.26 -2.69
C LEU A 19 0.94 0.41 -1.59
N ALA A 20 -0.18 0.89 -1.04
CA ALA A 20 -0.95 0.15 -0.03
C ALA A 20 -1.98 -0.76 -0.71
N GLY A 21 -2.47 -1.75 0.01
CA GLY A 21 -3.48 -2.67 -0.49
C GLY A 21 -3.09 -4.11 -0.29
N GLY A 22 -3.71 -5.02 -1.02
CA GLY A 22 -3.57 -6.45 -0.79
C GLY A 22 -2.19 -6.99 -1.11
N ILE A 23 -1.65 -7.80 -0.20
CA ILE A 23 -0.39 -8.52 -0.38
C ILE A 23 -0.62 -10.03 -0.22
N THR A 24 -1.06 -10.46 0.95
CA THR A 24 -1.29 -11.87 1.25
C THR A 24 -2.41 -12.43 0.38
N ASN A 25 -2.10 -13.52 -0.33
CA ASN A 25 -3.02 -14.18 -1.27
C ASN A 25 -3.52 -13.27 -2.40
N CYS A 26 -2.73 -12.26 -2.76
CA CYS A 26 -3.04 -11.31 -3.83
C CYS A 26 -1.96 -11.37 -4.91
N PRO A 27 -2.33 -11.13 -6.19
CA PRO A 27 -1.32 -10.98 -7.23
C PRO A 27 -0.39 -9.82 -6.95
N ASP A 28 0.81 -9.86 -7.52
CA ASP A 28 1.82 -8.81 -7.33
C ASP A 28 1.53 -7.60 -8.22
N TRP A 29 0.49 -6.87 -7.87
CA TRP A 29 0.12 -5.64 -8.58
C TRP A 29 1.10 -4.50 -8.34
N GLN A 30 1.81 -4.55 -7.22
CA GLN A 30 2.80 -3.51 -6.88
C GLN A 30 3.93 -3.47 -7.91
N THR A 31 4.44 -4.61 -8.32
CA THR A 31 5.47 -4.67 -9.36
C THR A 31 4.96 -4.11 -10.69
N GLU A 32 3.72 -4.41 -11.07
CA GLU A 32 3.14 -3.86 -12.29
C GLU A 32 3.08 -2.33 -12.25
N VAL A 33 2.63 -1.75 -11.13
CA VAL A 33 2.56 -0.30 -10.98
C VAL A 33 3.95 0.33 -11.04
N THR A 34 4.93 -0.26 -10.36
CA THR A 34 6.30 0.27 -10.40
C THR A 34 6.86 0.26 -11.81
N HIS A 35 6.58 -0.77 -12.61
CA HIS A 35 6.99 -0.82 -14.01
C HIS A 35 6.32 0.29 -14.84
N MET A 36 5.04 0.54 -14.62
CA MET A 36 4.33 1.62 -15.32
C MET A 36 4.92 3.00 -15.02
N LEU A 37 5.45 3.19 -13.82
CA LEU A 37 5.94 4.48 -13.34
C LEU A 37 7.46 4.61 -13.41
N THR A 38 8.16 3.67 -14.05
CA THR A 38 9.63 3.59 -14.06
C THR A 38 10.28 4.88 -14.54
N ARG A 39 9.67 5.57 -15.51
CA ARG A 39 10.26 6.78 -16.12
C ARG A 39 10.14 8.03 -15.26
N LEU A 40 9.29 8.01 -14.24
CA LEU A 40 9.11 9.15 -13.35
C LEU A 40 10.25 9.20 -12.34
N ASP A 41 10.69 10.40 -12.02
CA ASP A 41 11.72 10.62 -11.00
C ASP A 41 11.07 10.78 -9.64
N ILE A 42 10.56 9.69 -9.10
CA ILE A 42 9.84 9.64 -7.82
C ILE A 42 10.35 8.48 -6.96
N ASN A 43 10.13 8.61 -5.66
CA ASN A 43 10.38 7.54 -4.70
C ASN A 43 9.07 6.81 -4.41
N ILE A 44 9.06 5.50 -4.68
CA ILE A 44 7.89 4.63 -4.49
C ILE A 44 8.18 3.66 -3.35
N ALA A 45 7.39 3.72 -2.29
CA ALA A 45 7.48 2.76 -1.19
C ALA A 45 6.60 1.55 -1.51
N ASN A 46 7.22 0.38 -1.56
CA ASN A 46 6.57 -0.89 -1.85
C ASN A 46 6.73 -1.83 -0.65
N PRO A 47 5.63 -2.16 0.07
CA PRO A 47 5.70 -3.03 1.23
C PRO A 47 5.86 -4.51 0.89
N ARG A 48 5.62 -4.90 -0.36
CA ARG A 48 5.69 -6.31 -0.75
C ARG A 48 7.13 -6.78 -0.80
N ARG A 49 7.40 -7.88 -0.10
CA ARG A 49 8.70 -8.55 -0.15
C ARG A 49 8.70 -9.63 -1.22
N PRO A 50 9.85 -9.92 -1.86
CA PRO A 50 9.94 -10.97 -2.88
C PRO A 50 9.80 -12.38 -2.29
N TYR A 51 9.93 -12.53 -0.99
CA TYR A 51 9.76 -13.78 -0.26
C TYR A 51 8.83 -13.56 0.93
N GLY A 52 8.19 -14.63 1.40
CA GLY A 52 7.31 -14.55 2.56
C GLY A 52 8.05 -14.03 3.79
N LEU A 53 7.36 -13.23 4.58
CA LEU A 53 7.90 -12.76 5.85
C LEU A 53 8.03 -13.94 6.79
N GLU A 54 9.24 -14.18 7.32
CA GLU A 54 9.38 -15.11 8.44
C GLU A 54 8.62 -14.49 9.63
N LYS A 55 7.69 -15.28 10.17
CA LYS A 55 6.77 -14.76 11.17
C LYS A 55 7.37 -14.82 12.58
N THR A 56 8.49 -14.17 12.81
CA THR A 56 8.85 -13.83 14.19
C THR A 56 8.08 -12.56 14.56
N GLY A 57 7.68 -12.44 15.82
CA GLY A 57 6.97 -11.25 16.28
C GLY A 57 7.76 -9.97 16.04
N ASP A 58 9.08 -10.02 16.16
CA ASP A 58 9.95 -8.86 15.97
C ASP A 58 9.99 -8.39 14.52
N GLU A 59 10.04 -9.30 13.56
CA GLU A 59 10.02 -8.95 12.14
C GLU A 59 8.69 -8.39 11.71
N ALA A 60 7.60 -9.00 12.19
CA ALA A 60 6.26 -8.49 11.93
C ALA A 60 6.10 -7.08 12.48
N ALA A 61 6.56 -6.83 13.71
CA ALA A 61 6.49 -5.51 14.33
C ALA A 61 7.30 -4.48 13.54
N ARG A 62 8.50 -4.83 13.07
CA ARG A 62 9.31 -3.93 12.26
C ARG A 62 8.66 -3.60 10.92
N GLN A 63 8.06 -4.59 10.26
CA GLN A 63 7.34 -4.40 9.01
C GLN A 63 6.15 -3.44 9.22
N ILE A 64 5.37 -3.67 10.26
CA ILE A 64 4.21 -2.82 10.59
C ILE A 64 4.66 -1.39 10.89
N ALA A 65 5.72 -1.23 11.67
CA ALA A 65 6.27 0.10 11.98
C ALA A 65 6.76 0.82 10.73
N TRP A 66 7.43 0.11 9.81
CA TRP A 66 7.88 0.67 8.55
C TRP A 66 6.70 1.12 7.69
N GLU A 67 5.68 0.28 7.57
CA GLU A 67 4.47 0.63 6.80
C GLU A 67 3.78 1.86 7.38
N HIS A 68 3.66 1.91 8.70
CA HIS A 68 3.07 3.07 9.38
C HIS A 68 3.82 4.35 9.05
N GLU A 69 5.14 4.33 9.15
CA GLU A 69 5.98 5.50 8.87
C GLU A 69 5.90 5.92 7.40
N MET A 70 5.93 4.96 6.47
CA MET A 70 5.84 5.27 5.04
C MET A 70 4.48 5.83 4.67
N LEU A 71 3.40 5.31 5.25
CA LEU A 71 2.06 5.86 5.07
C LEU A 71 1.99 7.32 5.54
N GLU A 72 2.58 7.64 6.68
CA GLU A 72 2.58 9.01 7.19
C GLU A 72 3.40 9.96 6.32
N ARG A 73 4.50 9.49 5.74
CA ARG A 73 5.41 10.31 4.94
C ARG A 73 4.95 10.49 3.49
N ALA A 74 4.18 9.56 2.96
CA ALA A 74 3.84 9.55 1.54
C ALA A 74 3.06 10.80 1.13
N ALA A 75 3.51 11.45 0.06
CA ALA A 75 2.77 12.55 -0.54
C ALA A 75 1.44 12.07 -1.12
N VAL A 76 1.44 10.88 -1.74
CA VAL A 76 0.24 10.23 -2.29
C VAL A 76 0.26 8.76 -1.85
N THR A 77 -0.89 8.25 -1.42
CA THR A 77 -1.06 6.81 -1.11
C THR A 77 -2.02 6.20 -2.12
N MET A 78 -1.60 5.08 -2.70
CA MET A 78 -2.43 4.29 -3.61
C MET A 78 -2.86 3.00 -2.93
N PHE A 79 -4.17 2.78 -2.89
CA PHE A 79 -4.77 1.52 -2.44
C PHE A 79 -5.33 0.77 -3.63
N TRP A 80 -4.92 -0.48 -3.79
CA TRP A 80 -5.53 -1.38 -4.75
C TRP A 80 -5.98 -2.64 -4.03
N PHE A 81 -7.23 -3.03 -4.24
CA PHE A 81 -7.84 -4.20 -3.61
C PHE A 81 -8.12 -5.29 -4.67
N PRO A 82 -7.18 -6.24 -4.86
CA PRO A 82 -7.44 -7.37 -5.76
C PRO A 82 -8.56 -8.27 -5.25
N ALA A 83 -9.17 -9.03 -6.15
CA ALA A 83 -10.13 -10.07 -5.75
C ALA A 83 -9.41 -11.23 -5.05
N GLY A 84 -10.16 -12.05 -4.32
CA GLY A 84 -9.69 -13.32 -3.77
C GLY A 84 -9.26 -13.30 -2.31
N ALA A 85 -9.17 -12.14 -1.67
CA ALA A 85 -8.84 -12.00 -0.25
C ALA A 85 -9.54 -10.81 0.35
N THR A 86 -9.83 -10.83 1.65
CA THR A 86 -10.54 -9.74 2.34
C THR A 86 -9.64 -8.52 2.56
N GLN A 87 -8.36 -8.74 2.81
CA GLN A 87 -7.35 -7.69 3.01
C GLN A 87 -7.68 -6.73 4.17
N PRO A 88 -7.86 -7.28 5.38
CA PRO A 88 -8.34 -6.47 6.50
C PRO A 88 -7.37 -5.37 6.94
N ILE A 89 -6.07 -5.60 6.83
CA ILE A 89 -5.08 -4.58 7.20
C ILE A 89 -5.11 -3.41 6.23
N ALA A 90 -5.25 -3.68 4.92
CA ALA A 90 -5.38 -2.62 3.93
C ALA A 90 -6.65 -1.79 4.17
N LEU A 91 -7.75 -2.43 4.56
CA LEU A 91 -8.98 -1.72 4.92
C LEU A 91 -8.78 -0.83 6.15
N LEU A 92 -8.08 -1.32 7.17
CA LEU A 92 -7.75 -0.53 8.37
C LEU A 92 -6.93 0.71 8.00
N GLU A 93 -5.92 0.53 7.18
CA GLU A 93 -5.05 1.60 6.71
C GLU A 93 -5.82 2.62 5.87
N LEU A 94 -6.68 2.16 4.98
CA LEU A 94 -7.53 3.04 4.18
C LEU A 94 -8.42 3.89 5.07
N GLY A 95 -9.10 3.30 6.06
CA GLY A 95 -9.96 4.03 6.99
C GLY A 95 -9.20 5.15 7.70
N ARG A 96 -7.95 4.87 8.12
CA ARG A 96 -7.12 5.89 8.75
C ARG A 96 -6.75 7.00 7.78
N LYS A 97 -6.39 6.68 6.54
CA LYS A 97 -5.96 7.67 5.54
C LYS A 97 -7.11 8.53 5.04
N MET A 98 -8.33 8.00 5.00
CA MET A 98 -9.52 8.73 4.55
C MET A 98 -9.81 9.98 5.38
N THR A 99 -9.39 10.00 6.64
CA THR A 99 -9.60 11.14 7.55
C THR A 99 -8.48 12.16 7.52
N GLN A 100 -7.43 11.90 6.76
CA GLN A 100 -6.29 12.80 6.61
C GLN A 100 -6.43 13.66 5.36
N ASP A 101 -5.93 14.87 5.41
CA ASP A 101 -5.98 15.81 4.29
C ASP A 101 -4.80 15.57 3.36
N ARG A 102 -4.78 14.40 2.71
CA ARG A 102 -3.73 14.02 1.76
C ARG A 102 -4.32 13.26 0.59
N PRO A 103 -3.73 13.37 -0.62
CA PRO A 103 -4.24 12.68 -1.80
C PRO A 103 -4.24 11.15 -1.65
N LEU A 104 -5.35 10.54 -2.02
CA LEU A 104 -5.52 9.10 -2.10
C LEU A 104 -5.91 8.69 -3.51
N ILE A 105 -5.36 7.58 -3.97
CA ILE A 105 -5.80 6.89 -5.17
C ILE A 105 -6.31 5.54 -4.71
N VAL A 106 -7.58 5.24 -4.95
CA VAL A 106 -8.19 3.99 -4.49
C VAL A 106 -8.89 3.29 -5.64
N GLY A 107 -8.55 2.03 -5.82
CA GLY A 107 -9.21 1.16 -6.80
C GLY A 107 -9.48 -0.21 -6.22
N THR A 108 -10.50 -0.87 -6.76
CA THR A 108 -10.82 -2.26 -6.41
C THR A 108 -11.06 -3.07 -7.68
N ASP A 109 -10.68 -4.34 -7.63
CA ASP A 109 -11.18 -5.29 -8.60
C ASP A 109 -12.70 -5.38 -8.42
N PRO A 110 -13.51 -5.42 -9.52
CA PRO A 110 -14.97 -5.52 -9.40
C PRO A 110 -15.44 -6.73 -8.60
N ASN A 111 -14.62 -7.78 -8.55
CA ASN A 111 -14.93 -9.01 -7.82
C ASN A 111 -14.37 -9.03 -6.39
N TYR A 112 -13.75 -7.94 -5.94
CA TYR A 112 -13.35 -7.83 -4.53
C TYR A 112 -14.59 -7.80 -3.65
N GLU A 113 -14.64 -8.65 -2.62
CA GLU A 113 -15.86 -8.85 -1.81
C GLU A 113 -16.34 -7.58 -1.09
N ARG A 114 -15.44 -6.65 -0.77
CA ARG A 114 -15.77 -5.38 -0.13
C ARG A 114 -15.73 -4.18 -1.07
N SER A 115 -15.76 -4.42 -2.38
CA SER A 115 -15.73 -3.36 -3.38
C SER A 115 -16.83 -2.33 -3.18
N PHE A 116 -18.05 -2.78 -2.91
CA PHE A 116 -19.18 -1.87 -2.67
C PHE A 116 -18.95 -1.03 -1.42
N ASP A 117 -18.54 -1.64 -0.32
CA ASP A 117 -18.25 -0.93 0.93
C ASP A 117 -17.20 0.16 0.75
N VAL A 118 -16.09 -0.19 0.09
CA VAL A 118 -14.99 0.75 -0.14
C VAL A 118 -15.48 1.96 -0.95
N ARG A 119 -16.18 1.71 -2.04
CA ARG A 119 -16.70 2.80 -2.89
C ARG A 119 -17.70 3.68 -2.15
N GLN A 120 -18.59 3.10 -1.35
CA GLN A 120 -19.57 3.88 -0.59
C GLN A 120 -18.92 4.72 0.50
N GLN A 121 -17.96 4.18 1.22
CA GLN A 121 -17.23 4.93 2.24
C GLN A 121 -16.48 6.11 1.65
N LEU A 122 -15.82 5.91 0.51
CA LEU A 122 -15.13 6.99 -0.19
C LEU A 122 -16.10 8.06 -0.71
N TRP A 123 -17.25 7.64 -1.19
CA TRP A 123 -18.29 8.55 -1.66
C TRP A 123 -18.79 9.48 -0.55
N LEU A 124 -18.91 8.96 0.67
CA LEU A 124 -19.42 9.70 1.83
C LEU A 124 -18.38 10.68 2.42
N GLU A 125 -17.10 10.49 2.14
CA GLU A 125 -16.06 11.43 2.54
C GLU A 125 -15.99 12.57 1.54
#